data_8d1d5812d0e61db65489191443f2f63d
#
_entry.id   8d1d5812d0e61db65489191443f2f63d
#
_cell.length_a   1.000
_cell.length_b   1.000
_cell.length_c   1.000
_cell.angle_alpha   90.00
_cell.angle_beta   90.00
_cell.angle_gamma   90.00
#
_symmetry.space_group_name_H-M   'P 1'
#
loop_
_entity.id
_entity.type
_entity.pdbx_description
1 polymer ?
#
loop_
_entity_poly.entity_id
_entity_poly.type
_entity_poly.pdbx_seq_one_letter_code
_entity_poly.pdbx_strand_id
1 'polypeptide(L)'
;MLIEKGEGTLIAGDYVGRFTAGEVYLIGSGQPHVFRCDENYYHPRSKKKVQAVSLYFDKHYMGESFWHLNEVKDIHQFLLRLGTSRAEDILQKEVSELIQKISSAEKTTRLILFLQLLTRCAQSKKLKSLSVAPINTGTLDEDKRMNDVLQFTFRQSHRKIKISEAASIANLSGEAFCRYFKVRTRKTYTNFLNEVRISQACKMLIEGNFSIQSICFDSGFQNLSHFNRQFKKVTGKTPSRYIQTSRAVTG
;
A
#
# COMPACT_ATOMS: atom_id res chain seq x y z
N MET A 1 2.26 2.72 10.57
CA MET A 1 1.09 1.83 10.73
C MET A 1 1.57 0.41 10.95
N LEU A 2 1.11 -0.23 12.01
CA LEU A 2 1.28 -1.66 12.29
C LEU A 2 -0.04 -2.37 11.98
N ILE A 3 -0.01 -3.41 11.17
CA ILE A 3 -1.16 -4.29 10.93
C ILE A 3 -1.15 -5.37 12.00
N GLU A 4 -2.01 -5.29 12.99
CA GLU A 4 -2.09 -6.32 14.04
C GLU A 4 -2.90 -7.53 13.59
N LYS A 5 -3.99 -7.30 12.87
CA LYS A 5 -4.86 -8.36 12.31
C LYS A 5 -5.39 -7.92 10.96
N GLY A 6 -5.51 -8.89 10.06
CA GLY A 6 -6.07 -8.66 8.74
C GLY A 6 -5.05 -8.81 7.62
N GLU A 7 -5.58 -8.94 6.44
CA GLU A 7 -4.85 -9.08 5.18
C GLU A 7 -5.63 -8.45 4.05
N GLY A 8 -4.94 -8.06 2.98
CA GLY A 8 -5.59 -7.42 1.86
C GLY A 8 -4.61 -6.87 0.84
N THR A 9 -5.03 -5.84 0.13
CA THR A 9 -4.22 -5.15 -0.88
C THR A 9 -3.90 -3.74 -0.39
N LEU A 10 -2.61 -3.40 -0.39
CA LEU A 10 -2.11 -2.04 -0.23
C LEU A 10 -1.87 -1.43 -1.60
N ILE A 11 -2.41 -0.24 -1.80
CA ILE A 11 -1.95 0.68 -2.83
C ILE A 11 -1.33 1.88 -2.13
N ALA A 12 -0.16 2.28 -2.60
CA ALA A 12 0.49 3.49 -2.10
C ALA A 12 1.38 4.07 -3.20
N GLY A 13 0.96 5.23 -3.74
CA GLY A 13 1.59 5.82 -4.91
C GLY A 13 1.59 4.85 -6.11
N ASP A 14 2.78 4.44 -6.52
CA ASP A 14 2.98 3.49 -7.62
C ASP A 14 3.10 2.02 -7.18
N TYR A 15 2.97 1.72 -5.89
CA TYR A 15 2.99 0.37 -5.35
C TYR A 15 1.59 -0.23 -5.28
N VAL A 16 1.47 -1.48 -5.72
CA VAL A 16 0.32 -2.35 -5.48
C VAL A 16 0.84 -3.70 -5.01
N GLY A 17 0.45 -4.13 -3.84
CA GLY A 17 0.88 -5.41 -3.29
C GLY A 17 -0.01 -5.90 -2.15
N ARG A 18 0.23 -7.12 -1.70
CA ARG A 18 -0.46 -7.69 -0.54
C ARG A 18 0.12 -7.12 0.75
N PHE A 19 -0.75 -6.97 1.75
CA PHE A 19 -0.35 -6.78 3.14
C PHE A 19 -0.93 -7.89 4.01
N THR A 20 -0.23 -8.21 5.11
CA THR A 20 -0.63 -9.23 6.07
C THR A 20 -0.41 -8.74 7.50
N ALA A 21 -1.00 -9.46 8.47
CA ALA A 21 -0.78 -9.20 9.88
C ALA A 21 0.71 -9.28 10.26
N GLY A 22 1.14 -8.44 11.18
CA GLY A 22 2.52 -8.29 11.64
C GLY A 22 3.35 -7.28 10.82
N GLU A 23 2.93 -6.90 9.63
CA GLU A 23 3.70 -5.96 8.80
C GLU A 23 3.58 -4.52 9.28
N VAL A 24 4.67 -3.78 9.12
CA VAL A 24 4.76 -2.35 9.47
C VAL A 24 5.06 -1.53 8.23
N TYR A 25 4.24 -0.52 8.01
CA TYR A 25 4.34 0.41 6.90
C TYR A 25 4.58 1.84 7.38
N LEU A 26 5.51 2.52 6.70
CA LEU A 26 5.75 3.95 6.82
C LEU A 26 5.26 4.62 5.54
N ILE A 27 4.45 5.65 5.68
CA ILE A 27 3.86 6.37 4.56
C ILE A 27 4.19 7.84 4.72
N GLY A 28 4.88 8.39 3.73
CA GLY A 28 5.28 9.79 3.70
C GLY A 28 4.11 10.74 3.49
N SER A 29 4.33 11.98 3.81
CA SER A 29 3.34 13.05 3.63
C SER A 29 2.90 13.15 2.17
N GLY A 30 1.61 13.36 1.93
CA GLY A 30 1.04 13.53 0.60
C GLY A 30 1.06 12.26 -0.28
N GLN A 31 1.42 11.10 0.27
CA GLN A 31 1.40 9.84 -0.46
C GLN A 31 -0.03 9.28 -0.52
N PRO A 32 -0.69 9.26 -1.69
CA PRO A 32 -1.99 8.61 -1.83
C PRO A 32 -1.87 7.12 -1.48
N HIS A 33 -2.69 6.65 -0.56
CA HIS A 33 -2.65 5.24 -0.15
C HIS A 33 -4.02 4.70 0.25
N VAL A 34 -4.22 3.41 0.04
CA VAL A 34 -5.42 2.68 0.44
C VAL A 34 -5.03 1.29 0.93
N PHE A 35 -5.43 0.94 2.14
CA PHE A 35 -5.45 -0.43 2.64
C PHE A 35 -6.85 -0.99 2.44
N ARG A 36 -6.98 -1.99 1.60
CA ARG A 36 -8.26 -2.67 1.36
C ARG A 36 -8.16 -4.11 1.80
N CYS A 37 -8.92 -4.46 2.82
CA CYS A 37 -9.03 -5.84 3.26
C CYS A 37 -9.72 -6.71 2.21
N ASP A 38 -9.50 -8.00 2.30
CA ASP A 38 -10.12 -8.97 1.42
C ASP A 38 -11.64 -9.03 1.64
N GLU A 39 -12.39 -9.48 0.63
CA GLU A 39 -13.87 -9.48 0.67
C GLU A 39 -14.46 -10.30 1.82
N ASN A 40 -13.77 -11.36 2.23
CA ASN A 40 -14.18 -12.20 3.35
C ASN A 40 -14.23 -11.47 4.70
N TYR A 41 -13.61 -10.29 4.82
CA TYR A 41 -13.73 -9.43 6.01
C TYR A 41 -15.03 -8.62 6.02
N TYR A 42 -15.65 -8.40 4.87
CA TYR A 42 -16.87 -7.60 4.74
C TYR A 42 -18.15 -8.43 4.73
N HIS A 43 -18.03 -9.76 4.73
CA HIS A 43 -19.21 -10.64 4.74
C HIS A 43 -19.97 -10.50 6.08
N PRO A 44 -21.31 -10.35 6.11
CA PRO A 44 -22.08 -10.14 7.33
C PRO A 44 -21.90 -11.21 8.42
N ARG A 45 -21.55 -12.45 8.02
CA ARG A 45 -21.27 -13.57 8.95
C ARG A 45 -19.78 -13.76 9.22
N SER A 46 -18.93 -12.85 8.78
CA SER A 46 -17.48 -12.97 9.00
C SER A 46 -17.13 -12.78 10.46
N LYS A 47 -16.36 -13.73 11.00
CA LYS A 47 -15.71 -13.58 12.32
C LYS A 47 -14.32 -12.98 12.22
N LYS A 48 -13.84 -12.70 11.00
CA LYS A 48 -12.53 -12.10 10.77
C LYS A 48 -12.55 -10.63 11.22
N LYS A 49 -11.50 -10.22 11.92
CA LYS A 49 -11.33 -8.84 12.40
C LYS A 49 -10.12 -8.20 11.73
N VAL A 50 -10.23 -6.92 11.48
CA VAL A 50 -9.11 -6.07 11.05
C VAL A 50 -8.74 -5.19 12.23
N GLN A 51 -7.46 -5.11 12.51
CA GLN A 51 -6.93 -4.27 13.58
C GLN A 51 -5.59 -3.70 13.14
N ALA A 52 -5.43 -2.39 13.24
CA ALA A 52 -4.17 -1.72 12.95
C ALA A 52 -3.96 -0.58 13.95
N VAL A 53 -2.71 -0.33 14.28
CA VAL A 53 -2.29 0.84 15.05
C VAL A 53 -1.60 1.80 14.11
N SER A 54 -2.12 3.03 14.02
CA SER A 54 -1.56 4.08 13.16
C SER A 54 -1.09 5.25 14.00
N LEU A 55 0.14 5.70 13.75
CA LEU A 55 0.69 6.93 14.29
C LEU A 55 0.64 7.99 13.19
N TYR A 56 -0.11 9.05 13.42
CA TYR A 56 -0.16 10.21 12.56
C TYR A 56 0.54 11.40 13.23
N PHE A 57 1.36 12.09 12.48
CA PHE A 57 1.98 13.32 12.97
C PHE A 57 2.12 14.32 11.83
N ASP A 58 2.03 15.60 12.18
CA ASP A 58 2.31 16.71 11.29
C ASP A 58 3.76 17.16 11.50
N LYS A 59 4.48 17.43 10.41
CA LYS A 59 5.85 17.98 10.49
C LYS A 59 5.90 19.31 11.24
N HIS A 60 4.82 20.07 11.25
CA HIS A 60 4.74 21.36 11.97
C HIS A 60 4.49 21.19 13.48
N TYR A 61 4.12 20.00 13.96
CA TYR A 61 3.85 19.72 15.37
C TYR A 61 5.04 20.08 16.28
N MET A 62 6.28 19.84 15.83
CA MET A 62 7.49 20.14 16.58
C MET A 62 7.99 21.58 16.39
N GLY A 63 7.38 22.34 15.49
CA GLY A 63 7.86 23.65 15.06
C GLY A 63 9.06 23.58 14.10
N GLU A 64 9.25 24.62 13.29
CA GLU A 64 10.33 24.62 12.29
C GLU A 64 11.72 24.60 12.91
N SER A 65 11.93 25.31 14.01
CA SER A 65 13.21 25.38 14.71
C SER A 65 13.72 24.01 15.17
N PHE A 66 12.83 23.10 15.51
CA PHE A 66 13.19 21.72 15.90
C PHE A 66 13.92 20.99 14.77
N TRP A 67 13.44 21.12 13.54
CA TRP A 67 14.01 20.43 12.37
C TRP A 67 15.37 20.99 11.91
N HIS A 68 15.76 22.17 12.42
CA HIS A 68 17.08 22.78 12.18
C HIS A 68 18.15 22.32 13.18
N LEU A 69 17.79 21.58 14.23
CA LEU A 69 18.75 21.01 15.16
C LEU A 69 19.60 19.94 14.46
N ASN A 70 20.91 19.96 14.72
CA ASN A 70 21.83 18.97 14.14
C ASN A 70 21.48 17.54 14.57
N GLU A 71 20.96 17.37 15.78
CA GLU A 71 20.62 16.10 16.41
C GLU A 71 19.47 15.36 15.69
N VAL A 72 18.60 16.08 14.98
CA VAL A 72 17.48 15.51 14.24
C VAL A 72 17.60 15.61 12.73
N LYS A 73 18.74 16.08 12.23
CA LYS A 73 18.98 16.29 10.80
C LYS A 73 18.73 15.03 9.96
N ASP A 74 19.19 13.88 10.43
CA ASP A 74 19.01 12.61 9.72
C ASP A 74 17.54 12.19 9.66
N ILE A 75 16.81 12.41 10.76
CA ILE A 75 15.36 12.15 10.82
C ILE A 75 14.65 13.08 9.84
N HIS A 76 14.96 14.36 9.83
CA HIS A 76 14.36 15.34 8.92
C HIS A 76 14.60 14.96 7.46
N GLN A 77 15.83 14.64 7.08
CA GLN A 77 16.15 14.21 5.72
C GLN A 77 15.47 12.88 5.33
N PHE A 78 15.33 11.97 6.28
CA PHE A 78 14.59 10.73 6.08
C PHE A 78 13.11 11.03 5.78
N LEU A 79 12.45 11.86 6.59
CA LEU A 79 11.04 12.22 6.41
C LEU A 79 10.77 12.93 5.08
N LEU A 80 11.67 13.82 4.65
CA LEU A 80 11.55 14.53 3.36
C LEU A 80 11.60 13.58 2.15
N ARG A 81 12.34 12.45 2.27
CA ARG A 81 12.50 11.46 1.20
C ARG A 81 11.55 10.27 1.31
N LEU A 82 10.80 10.20 2.40
CA LEU A 82 9.91 9.07 2.66
C LEU A 82 8.73 9.07 1.69
N GLY A 83 8.68 8.04 0.84
CA GLY A 83 7.50 7.64 0.09
C GLY A 83 6.68 6.63 0.88
N THR A 84 6.50 5.43 0.34
CA THR A 84 5.96 4.29 1.10
C THR A 84 7.05 3.26 1.27
N SER A 85 7.24 2.82 2.49
CA SER A 85 8.23 1.80 2.83
C SER A 85 7.65 0.77 3.78
N ARG A 86 8.20 -0.46 3.74
CA ARG A 86 7.88 -1.54 4.66
C ARG A 86 9.11 -1.88 5.49
N ALA A 87 8.94 -2.00 6.79
CA ALA A 87 9.99 -2.53 7.66
C ALA A 87 10.12 -4.03 7.45
N GLU A 88 11.35 -4.55 7.42
CA GLU A 88 11.65 -5.97 7.24
C GLU A 88 12.54 -6.49 8.37
N ASP A 89 12.52 -7.80 8.57
CA ASP A 89 13.36 -8.52 9.53
C ASP A 89 13.29 -7.95 10.98
N ILE A 90 14.46 -7.68 11.56
CA ILE A 90 14.59 -7.19 12.93
C ILE A 90 13.97 -5.79 13.11
N LEU A 91 14.03 -4.93 12.08
CA LEU A 91 13.42 -3.60 12.15
C LEU A 91 11.90 -3.69 12.30
N GLN A 92 11.24 -4.63 11.59
CA GLN A 92 9.80 -4.84 11.72
C GLN A 92 9.41 -5.14 13.16
N LYS A 93 10.14 -6.02 13.85
CA LYS A 93 9.90 -6.37 15.26
C LYS A 93 10.11 -5.16 16.18
N GLU A 94 11.25 -4.49 16.07
CA GLU A 94 11.60 -3.33 16.90
C GLU A 94 10.57 -2.19 16.74
N VAL A 95 10.18 -1.88 15.50
CA VAL A 95 9.20 -0.82 15.23
C VAL A 95 7.80 -1.21 15.69
N SER A 96 7.41 -2.50 15.56
CA SER A 96 6.14 -2.98 16.10
C SER A 96 6.05 -2.81 17.62
N GLU A 97 7.10 -3.18 18.33
CA GLU A 97 7.17 -3.01 19.81
C GLU A 97 7.12 -1.52 20.20
N LEU A 98 7.84 -0.65 19.47
CA LEU A 98 7.78 0.79 19.73
C LEU A 98 6.39 1.38 19.48
N ILE A 99 5.72 0.99 18.38
CA ILE A 99 4.34 1.44 18.08
C ILE A 99 3.39 1.04 19.23
N GLN A 100 3.49 -0.19 19.72
CA GLN A 100 2.66 -0.65 20.83
C GLN A 100 2.95 0.12 22.13
N LYS A 101 4.22 0.37 22.46
CA LYS A 101 4.60 1.19 23.61
C LYS A 101 4.10 2.64 23.49
N ILE A 102 4.21 3.24 22.30
CA ILE A 102 3.72 4.59 22.02
C ILE A 102 2.21 4.70 22.21
N SER A 103 1.45 3.66 21.82
CA SER A 103 -0.02 3.66 21.95
C SER A 103 -0.50 3.74 23.40
N SER A 104 0.27 3.20 24.35
CA SER A 104 -0.04 3.20 25.79
C SER A 104 0.72 4.26 26.59
N ALA A 105 1.75 4.90 26.00
CA ALA A 105 2.54 5.92 26.68
C ALA A 105 1.83 7.28 26.72
N GLU A 106 2.22 8.12 27.64
CA GLU A 106 1.67 9.47 27.80
C GLU A 106 2.77 10.55 27.76
N LYS A 107 2.35 11.77 27.42
CA LYS A 107 3.15 13.01 27.53
C LYS A 107 4.58 12.84 26.98
N THR A 108 5.58 13.19 27.77
CA THR A 108 7.01 13.18 27.40
C THR A 108 7.50 11.78 27.01
N THR A 109 7.04 10.73 27.71
CA THR A 109 7.42 9.34 27.37
C THR A 109 6.98 8.98 25.94
N ARG A 110 5.77 9.36 25.54
CA ARG A 110 5.29 9.15 24.15
C ARG A 110 6.17 9.86 23.12
N LEU A 111 6.58 11.10 23.42
CA LEU A 111 7.46 11.86 22.53
C LEU A 111 8.84 11.21 22.40
N ILE A 112 9.44 10.78 23.51
CA ILE A 112 10.75 10.11 23.51
C ILE A 112 10.69 8.82 22.67
N LEU A 113 9.69 7.97 22.89
CA LEU A 113 9.49 6.73 22.14
C LEU A 113 9.26 7.01 20.65
N PHE A 114 8.53 8.07 20.32
CA PHE A 114 8.30 8.47 18.93
C PHE A 114 9.60 8.90 18.24
N LEU A 115 10.43 9.71 18.88
CA LEU A 115 11.74 10.10 18.34
C LEU A 115 12.66 8.88 18.20
N GLN A 116 12.64 7.95 19.15
CA GLN A 116 13.36 6.69 19.05
C GLN A 116 12.90 5.87 17.83
N LEU A 117 11.59 5.77 17.59
CA LEU A 117 11.04 5.09 16.41
C LEU A 117 11.56 5.73 15.12
N LEU A 118 11.49 7.05 14.99
CA LEU A 118 11.96 7.77 13.81
C LEU A 118 13.46 7.57 13.59
N THR A 119 14.26 7.62 14.66
CA THR A 119 15.70 7.38 14.60
C THR A 119 16.02 5.99 14.09
N ARG A 120 15.34 4.95 14.62
CA ARG A 120 15.52 3.56 14.17
C ARG A 120 15.17 3.39 12.69
N CYS A 121 14.08 4.01 12.23
CA CYS A 121 13.70 3.97 10.82
C CYS A 121 14.69 4.70 9.92
N ALA A 122 15.16 5.89 10.33
CA ALA A 122 16.09 6.72 9.55
C ALA A 122 17.47 6.05 9.36
N GLN A 123 17.96 5.34 10.37
CA GLN A 123 19.26 4.70 10.37
C GLN A 123 19.27 3.27 9.80
N SER A 124 18.10 2.66 9.61
CA SER A 124 18.03 1.27 9.20
C SER A 124 18.16 1.06 7.70
N LYS A 125 18.96 0.07 7.31
CA LYS A 125 19.02 -0.46 5.93
C LYS A 125 17.91 -1.51 5.66
N LYS A 126 17.13 -1.88 6.68
CA LYS A 126 16.05 -2.88 6.59
C LYS A 126 14.67 -2.23 6.36
N LEU A 127 14.66 -1.03 5.83
CA LEU A 127 13.46 -0.34 5.38
C LEU A 127 13.38 -0.46 3.86
N LYS A 128 12.52 -1.35 3.39
CA LYS A 128 12.30 -1.59 1.96
C LYS A 128 11.41 -0.52 1.37
N SER A 129 11.95 0.28 0.47
CA SER A 129 11.14 1.23 -0.30
C SER A 129 10.19 0.48 -1.24
N LEU A 130 8.90 0.77 -1.15
CA LEU A 130 7.85 0.24 -2.01
C LEU A 130 7.45 1.26 -3.07
N SER A 131 7.36 2.53 -2.69
CA SER A 131 7.05 3.66 -3.57
C SER A 131 7.89 4.86 -3.15
N VAL A 132 8.32 5.65 -4.12
CA VAL A 132 9.07 6.88 -3.87
C VAL A 132 8.14 8.02 -3.45
N ALA A 133 8.68 9.03 -2.77
CA ALA A 133 7.94 10.20 -2.36
C ALA A 133 7.23 10.88 -3.55
N PRO A 134 6.02 11.41 -3.37
CA PRO A 134 5.30 12.12 -4.42
C PRO A 134 6.08 13.39 -4.82
N ILE A 135 6.00 13.74 -6.12
CA ILE A 135 6.68 14.94 -6.64
C ILE A 135 5.89 16.20 -6.25
N ASN A 136 4.57 16.09 -6.11
CA ASN A 136 3.67 17.17 -5.74
C ASN A 136 2.66 16.69 -4.70
N THR A 137 2.53 17.43 -3.61
CA THR A 137 1.40 17.31 -2.68
C THR A 137 0.20 18.00 -3.32
N GLY A 138 -0.84 17.24 -3.66
CA GLY A 138 -2.09 17.80 -4.18
C GLY A 138 -2.89 18.55 -3.11
N THR A 139 -3.93 19.24 -3.56
CA THR A 139 -4.95 19.79 -2.67
C THR A 139 -5.81 18.67 -2.06
N LEU A 140 -6.54 18.95 -0.98
CA LEU A 140 -7.46 17.99 -0.35
C LEU A 140 -8.50 17.44 -1.35
N ASP A 141 -8.97 18.28 -2.29
CA ASP A 141 -9.92 17.89 -3.33
C ASP A 141 -9.29 16.91 -4.33
N GLU A 142 -8.01 17.11 -4.66
CA GLU A 142 -7.30 16.20 -5.55
C GLU A 142 -7.01 14.85 -4.88
N ASP A 143 -6.77 14.82 -3.58
CA ASP A 143 -6.59 13.59 -2.82
C ASP A 143 -7.90 12.80 -2.73
N LYS A 144 -9.03 13.48 -2.51
CA LYS A 144 -10.37 12.87 -2.58
C LYS A 144 -10.64 12.29 -3.95
N ARG A 145 -10.40 13.06 -5.02
CA ARG A 145 -10.56 12.61 -6.42
C ARG A 145 -9.75 11.36 -6.72
N MET A 146 -8.50 11.32 -6.31
CA MET A 146 -7.65 10.12 -6.48
C MET A 146 -8.21 8.94 -5.71
N ASN A 147 -8.61 9.13 -4.45
CA ASN A 147 -9.20 8.07 -3.65
C ASN A 147 -10.47 7.50 -4.30
N ASP A 148 -11.35 8.33 -4.85
CA ASP A 148 -12.57 7.88 -5.55
C ASP A 148 -12.23 7.03 -6.77
N VAL A 149 -11.22 7.41 -7.57
CA VAL A 149 -10.72 6.62 -8.70
C VAL A 149 -10.15 5.27 -8.23
N LEU A 150 -9.37 5.25 -7.14
CA LEU A 150 -8.83 4.02 -6.60
C LEU A 150 -9.94 3.08 -6.11
N GLN A 151 -10.91 3.60 -5.36
CA GLN A 151 -12.06 2.82 -4.87
C GLN A 151 -12.91 2.27 -6.03
N PHE A 152 -13.18 3.08 -7.04
CA PHE A 152 -13.87 2.65 -8.26
C PHE A 152 -13.11 1.50 -8.94
N THR A 153 -11.79 1.66 -9.12
CA THR A 153 -10.96 0.65 -9.77
C THR A 153 -10.99 -0.67 -9.03
N PHE A 154 -10.90 -0.66 -7.70
CA PHE A 154 -11.00 -1.87 -6.90
C PHE A 154 -12.34 -2.58 -7.05
N ARG A 155 -13.43 -1.84 -6.95
CA ARG A 155 -14.77 -2.41 -7.02
C ARG A 155 -15.08 -3.02 -8.38
N GLN A 156 -14.51 -2.46 -9.45
CA GLN A 156 -14.85 -2.80 -10.82
C GLN A 156 -13.76 -3.58 -11.56
N SER A 157 -12.61 -3.87 -10.93
CA SER A 157 -11.45 -4.51 -11.57
C SER A 157 -11.75 -5.87 -12.19
N HIS A 158 -12.74 -6.60 -11.66
CA HIS A 158 -13.18 -7.91 -12.16
C HIS A 158 -13.81 -7.84 -13.57
N ARG A 159 -14.20 -6.65 -14.04
CA ARG A 159 -14.76 -6.43 -15.38
C ARG A 159 -13.87 -5.57 -16.26
N LYS A 160 -14.23 -5.44 -17.52
CA LYS A 160 -13.61 -4.47 -18.43
C LYS A 160 -13.96 -3.05 -17.99
N ILE A 161 -12.97 -2.23 -17.70
CA ILE A 161 -13.10 -0.80 -17.40
C ILE A 161 -12.61 0.00 -18.61
N LYS A 162 -13.42 0.95 -19.09
CA LYS A 162 -12.99 1.93 -20.07
C LYS A 162 -12.30 3.11 -19.35
N ILE A 163 -11.30 3.70 -19.99
CA ILE A 163 -10.60 4.89 -19.43
C ILE A 163 -11.60 6.03 -19.18
N SER A 164 -12.61 6.18 -20.06
CA SER A 164 -13.67 7.18 -19.89
C SER A 164 -14.46 7.03 -18.60
N GLU A 165 -14.69 5.80 -18.13
CA GLU A 165 -15.39 5.56 -16.86
C GLU A 165 -14.56 6.09 -15.67
N ALA A 166 -13.26 5.75 -15.63
CA ALA A 166 -12.37 6.24 -14.57
C ALA A 166 -12.15 7.76 -14.64
N ALA A 167 -12.11 8.31 -15.85
CA ALA A 167 -12.00 9.75 -16.08
C ALA A 167 -13.25 10.50 -15.57
N SER A 168 -14.45 9.95 -15.78
CA SER A 168 -15.70 10.52 -15.27
C SER A 168 -15.72 10.57 -13.75
N ILE A 169 -15.22 9.53 -13.05
CA ILE A 169 -15.09 9.54 -11.57
C ILE A 169 -14.18 10.70 -11.11
N ALA A 170 -13.15 10.99 -11.90
CA ALA A 170 -12.23 12.09 -11.61
C ALA A 170 -12.75 13.46 -12.08
N ASN A 171 -13.90 13.55 -12.74
CA ASN A 171 -14.41 14.76 -13.41
C ASN A 171 -13.40 15.34 -14.41
N LEU A 172 -12.76 14.46 -15.22
CA LEU A 172 -11.75 14.82 -16.20
C LEU A 172 -12.06 14.22 -17.57
N SER A 173 -11.53 14.83 -18.65
CA SER A 173 -11.47 14.17 -19.97
C SER A 173 -10.51 12.98 -19.92
N GLY A 174 -10.65 12.01 -20.84
CA GLY A 174 -9.78 10.82 -20.87
C GLY A 174 -8.29 11.16 -20.93
N GLU A 175 -7.90 12.17 -21.73
CA GLU A 175 -6.51 12.61 -21.85
C GLU A 175 -6.00 13.29 -20.59
N ALA A 176 -6.81 14.21 -20.00
CA ALA A 176 -6.46 14.89 -18.77
C ALA A 176 -6.33 13.87 -17.61
N PHE A 177 -7.23 12.88 -17.56
CA PHE A 177 -7.17 11.78 -16.59
C PHE A 177 -5.88 10.96 -16.73
N CYS A 178 -5.50 10.57 -17.94
CA CYS A 178 -4.27 9.81 -18.17
C CYS A 178 -3.04 10.56 -17.67
N ARG A 179 -2.94 11.87 -17.94
CA ARG A 179 -1.86 12.72 -17.41
C ARG A 179 -1.91 12.85 -15.90
N TYR A 180 -3.08 13.19 -15.36
CA TYR A 180 -3.31 13.32 -13.92
C TYR A 180 -2.92 12.06 -13.16
N PHE A 181 -3.42 10.90 -13.62
CA PHE A 181 -3.15 9.61 -12.98
C PHE A 181 -1.66 9.26 -13.03
N LYS A 182 -1.01 9.45 -14.20
CA LYS A 182 0.42 9.16 -14.40
C LYS A 182 1.32 10.05 -13.54
N VAL A 183 1.01 11.34 -13.41
CA VAL A 183 1.77 12.26 -12.54
C VAL A 183 1.70 11.82 -11.07
N ARG A 184 0.50 11.45 -10.61
CA ARG A 184 0.27 11.08 -9.21
C ARG A 184 0.74 9.69 -8.83
N THR A 185 0.63 8.73 -9.74
CA THR A 185 0.95 7.32 -9.47
C THR A 185 2.22 6.85 -10.19
N ARG A 186 2.82 7.67 -11.06
CA ARG A 186 3.96 7.32 -11.93
C ARG A 186 3.71 6.14 -12.87
N LYS A 187 2.45 5.69 -12.96
CA LYS A 187 2.01 4.58 -13.80
C LYS A 187 0.87 5.00 -14.71
N THR A 188 0.72 4.32 -15.83
CA THR A 188 -0.53 4.43 -16.59
C THR A 188 -1.66 3.75 -15.84
N TYR A 189 -2.87 4.23 -16.01
CA TYR A 189 -4.06 3.62 -15.39
C TYR A 189 -4.22 2.13 -15.77
N THR A 190 -3.92 1.77 -17.02
CA THR A 190 -3.98 0.37 -17.48
C THR A 190 -2.99 -0.53 -16.74
N ASN A 191 -1.76 -0.06 -16.52
CA ASN A 191 -0.77 -0.83 -15.74
C ASN A 191 -1.22 -1.00 -14.30
N PHE A 192 -1.71 0.06 -13.70
CA PHE A 192 -2.26 0.05 -12.35
C PHE A 192 -3.44 -0.94 -12.22
N LEU A 193 -4.42 -0.87 -13.13
CA LEU A 193 -5.55 -1.81 -13.16
C LEU A 193 -5.08 -3.27 -13.26
N ASN A 194 -4.08 -3.54 -14.09
CA ASN A 194 -3.52 -4.89 -14.19
C ASN A 194 -2.87 -5.34 -12.88
N GLU A 195 -2.16 -4.47 -12.17
CA GLU A 195 -1.57 -4.81 -10.87
C GLU A 195 -2.63 -5.09 -9.80
N VAL A 196 -3.71 -4.30 -9.77
CA VAL A 196 -4.87 -4.56 -8.90
C VAL A 196 -5.46 -5.95 -9.18
N ARG A 197 -5.68 -6.29 -10.46
CA ARG A 197 -6.16 -7.60 -10.89
C ARG A 197 -5.23 -8.73 -10.48
N ILE A 198 -3.92 -8.55 -10.65
CA ILE A 198 -2.93 -9.56 -10.24
C ILE A 198 -2.92 -9.73 -8.72
N SER A 199 -3.07 -8.65 -7.95
CA SER A 199 -3.17 -8.75 -6.48
C SER A 199 -4.38 -9.60 -6.05
N GLN A 200 -5.54 -9.45 -6.72
CA GLN A 200 -6.72 -10.29 -6.49
C GLN A 200 -6.47 -11.74 -6.92
N ALA A 201 -5.84 -11.95 -8.08
CA ALA A 201 -5.48 -13.29 -8.54
C ALA A 201 -4.54 -14.01 -7.56
N CYS A 202 -3.55 -13.33 -6.98
CA CYS A 202 -2.65 -13.88 -5.97
C CYS A 202 -3.43 -14.43 -4.77
N LYS A 203 -4.45 -13.71 -4.31
CA LYS A 203 -5.35 -14.16 -3.24
C LYS A 203 -6.07 -15.45 -3.62
N MET A 204 -6.75 -15.48 -4.79
CA MET A 204 -7.49 -16.65 -5.26
C MET A 204 -6.59 -17.88 -5.42
N LEU A 205 -5.34 -17.69 -5.85
CA LEU A 205 -4.33 -18.75 -5.98
C LEU A 205 -3.94 -19.37 -4.63
N ILE A 206 -3.87 -18.55 -3.57
CA ILE A 206 -3.55 -19.02 -2.20
C ILE A 206 -4.74 -19.78 -1.61
N GLU A 207 -5.97 -19.33 -1.84
CA GLU A 207 -7.20 -19.98 -1.38
C GLU A 207 -7.40 -21.38 -2.02
N GLY A 208 -6.80 -21.63 -3.19
CA GLY A 208 -6.60 -22.98 -3.73
C GLY A 208 -7.80 -23.67 -4.35
N ASN A 209 -8.96 -23.00 -4.45
CA ASN A 209 -10.23 -23.61 -4.85
C ASN A 209 -10.56 -23.47 -6.34
N PHE A 210 -9.68 -22.85 -7.13
CA PHE A 210 -9.98 -22.48 -8.52
C PHE A 210 -8.85 -22.86 -9.48
N SER A 211 -9.19 -23.13 -10.73
CA SER A 211 -8.19 -23.29 -11.79
C SER A 211 -7.53 -21.95 -12.15
N ILE A 212 -6.29 -21.99 -12.64
CA ILE A 212 -5.60 -20.76 -13.11
C ILE A 212 -6.41 -20.05 -14.19
N GLN A 213 -7.12 -20.81 -15.04
CA GLN A 213 -7.97 -20.25 -16.08
C GLN A 213 -9.18 -19.52 -15.50
N SER A 214 -9.87 -20.10 -14.52
CA SER A 214 -10.97 -19.43 -13.80
C SER A 214 -10.48 -18.15 -13.14
N ILE A 215 -9.36 -18.22 -12.37
CA ILE A 215 -8.77 -17.06 -11.71
C ILE A 215 -8.43 -15.94 -12.70
N CYS A 216 -7.92 -16.28 -13.89
CA CYS A 216 -7.66 -15.32 -14.94
C CYS A 216 -8.91 -14.50 -15.29
N PHE A 217 -10.04 -15.16 -15.56
CA PHE A 217 -11.29 -14.49 -15.94
C PHE A 217 -11.93 -13.76 -14.76
N ASP A 218 -12.00 -14.39 -13.59
CA ASP A 218 -12.59 -13.83 -12.37
C ASP A 218 -11.83 -12.59 -11.88
N SER A 219 -10.51 -12.52 -12.12
CA SER A 219 -9.72 -11.32 -11.85
C SER A 219 -9.83 -10.22 -12.92
N GLY A 220 -10.65 -10.42 -13.96
CA GLY A 220 -10.98 -9.43 -14.99
C GLY A 220 -10.07 -9.41 -16.21
N PHE A 221 -9.20 -10.42 -16.39
CA PHE A 221 -8.48 -10.60 -17.66
C PHE A 221 -9.34 -11.35 -18.67
N GLN A 222 -9.17 -11.02 -19.93
CA GLN A 222 -9.92 -11.66 -21.04
C GLN A 222 -9.09 -12.70 -21.79
N ASN A 223 -7.80 -12.82 -21.45
CA ASN A 223 -6.87 -13.67 -22.18
C ASN A 223 -5.80 -14.22 -21.24
N LEU A 224 -5.67 -15.55 -21.21
CA LEU A 224 -4.74 -16.26 -20.32
C LEU A 224 -3.27 -15.93 -20.61
N SER A 225 -2.90 -15.72 -21.88
CA SER A 225 -1.51 -15.35 -22.23
C SER A 225 -1.16 -13.95 -21.71
N HIS A 226 -2.09 -12.99 -21.81
CA HIS A 226 -1.93 -11.66 -21.24
C HIS A 226 -1.85 -11.70 -19.71
N PHE A 227 -2.73 -12.48 -19.06
CA PHE A 227 -2.72 -12.72 -17.63
C PHE A 227 -1.36 -13.25 -17.16
N ASN A 228 -0.88 -14.35 -17.75
CA ASN A 228 0.40 -14.98 -17.38
C ASN A 228 1.59 -14.01 -17.50
N ARG A 229 1.62 -13.21 -18.58
CA ARG A 229 2.65 -12.19 -18.79
C ARG A 229 2.59 -11.10 -17.72
N GLN A 230 1.41 -10.58 -17.39
CA GLN A 230 1.23 -9.56 -16.37
C GLN A 230 1.52 -10.13 -14.97
N PHE A 231 1.07 -11.36 -14.71
CA PHE A 231 1.34 -12.03 -13.43
C PHE A 231 2.84 -12.17 -13.17
N LYS A 232 3.60 -12.68 -14.18
CA LYS A 232 5.05 -12.80 -14.06
C LYS A 232 5.73 -11.43 -13.94
N LYS A 233 5.24 -10.40 -14.65
CA LYS A 233 5.76 -9.03 -14.56
C LYS A 233 5.60 -8.46 -13.14
N VAL A 234 4.44 -8.67 -12.50
CA VAL A 234 4.11 -8.09 -11.19
C VAL A 234 4.73 -8.89 -10.04
N THR A 235 4.68 -10.23 -10.11
CA THR A 235 5.09 -11.11 -8.99
C THR A 235 6.50 -11.69 -9.14
N GLY A 236 7.12 -11.57 -10.32
CA GLY A 236 8.38 -12.23 -10.66
C GLY A 236 8.26 -13.73 -10.92
N LYS A 237 7.07 -14.34 -10.75
CA LYS A 237 6.82 -15.79 -10.85
C LYS A 237 5.66 -16.06 -11.78
N THR A 238 5.59 -17.27 -12.35
CA THR A 238 4.37 -17.76 -12.99
C THR A 238 3.30 -18.10 -11.95
N PRO A 239 2.00 -18.10 -12.30
CA PRO A 239 0.93 -18.49 -11.36
C PRO A 239 1.15 -19.86 -10.71
N SER A 240 1.56 -20.87 -11.50
CA SER A 240 1.85 -22.22 -10.98
C SER A 240 2.99 -22.21 -9.97
N ARG A 241 4.09 -21.51 -10.25
CA ARG A 241 5.23 -21.39 -9.33
C ARG A 241 4.88 -20.58 -8.08
N TYR A 242 3.98 -19.61 -8.22
CA TYR A 242 3.49 -18.83 -7.09
C TYR A 242 2.73 -19.70 -6.09
N ILE A 243 1.83 -20.59 -6.56
CA ILE A 243 1.11 -21.56 -5.72
C ILE A 243 2.09 -22.47 -4.98
N GLN A 244 3.08 -23.06 -5.69
CA GLN A 244 4.05 -23.97 -5.08
C GLN A 244 4.83 -23.30 -3.94
N THR A 245 5.30 -22.07 -4.15
CA THR A 245 6.08 -21.36 -3.14
C THR A 245 5.25 -20.82 -1.98
N SER A 246 3.96 -20.53 -2.18
CA SER A 246 3.07 -20.08 -1.10
C SER A 246 2.65 -21.22 -0.19
N ARG A 247 2.43 -22.43 -0.72
CA ARG A 247 2.13 -23.64 0.09
C ARG A 247 3.30 -24.12 0.92
N ALA A 248 4.53 -23.91 0.46
CA ALA A 248 5.73 -24.30 1.20
C ALA A 248 6.02 -23.42 2.44
N VAL A 249 5.37 -22.28 2.56
CA VAL A 249 5.54 -21.33 3.70
C VAL A 249 4.45 -21.55 4.77
N THR A 250 3.36 -22.22 4.44
CA THR A 250 2.20 -22.46 5.32
C THR A 250 2.11 -23.87 5.87
N GLY A 251 3.01 -24.76 5.52
CA GLY A 251 3.19 -26.12 6.05
C GLY A 251 4.52 -26.23 6.79
#